data_64e614d8c74c0202847127551f8d4824
#
_entry.id   64e614d8c74c0202847127551f8d4824
#
_cell.length_a   1.000
_cell.length_b   1.000
_cell.length_c   1.000
_cell.angle_alpha   90.00
_cell.angle_beta   90.00
_cell.angle_gamma   90.00
#
_symmetry.space_group_name_H-M   'P 1'
#
loop_
_entity.id
_entity.type
_entity.pdbx_description
1 polymer ?
#
loop_
_entity_poly.entity_id
_entity_poly.type
_entity_poly.pdbx_seq_one_letter_code
_entity_poly.pdbx_strand_id
1 'polypeptide(L)'
;MLNFCKISAKIFGMRTKKEINLIKELFLKHFDKPVTELKFKNLYELVVCVMLSAQCTDKRVNLITPALFSEFPDIKSLSKANLNSLKLLINSCSFFNNKAENLIKMAKSVMQNFGGEIPLNKKDLMSLAGIGQKTANVVLIEFKGENLMAVDTHVFRVSHRLDLSKAKTPELTEVDLVKAFKTELNYLHQAMVLFGRYTCKAVKPNCKECFLNEICKSQDKIL
;
A
#
# COMPACT_ATOMS: atom_id res chain seq x y z
N MET A 1 -49.80 7.63 -14.32
CA MET A 1 -48.68 7.05 -15.06
C MET A 1 -47.51 8.06 -14.99
N LEU A 2 -46.63 7.90 -14.04
CA LEU A 2 -45.47 8.78 -13.83
C LEU A 2 -44.29 8.19 -14.57
N ASN A 3 -43.83 8.90 -15.59
CA ASN A 3 -42.63 8.64 -16.35
C ASN A 3 -41.41 8.73 -15.41
N PHE A 4 -40.83 7.59 -15.06
CA PHE A 4 -39.48 7.54 -14.51
C PHE A 4 -38.48 7.89 -15.61
N CYS A 5 -38.19 9.18 -15.71
CA CYS A 5 -37.15 9.74 -16.53
C CYS A 5 -35.81 9.11 -16.10
N LYS A 6 -35.16 8.39 -17.01
CA LYS A 6 -33.80 7.88 -16.89
C LYS A 6 -32.86 9.06 -16.61
N ILE A 7 -32.56 9.34 -15.36
CA ILE A 7 -31.45 10.20 -14.98
C ILE A 7 -30.19 9.37 -15.24
N SER A 8 -29.72 9.43 -16.48
CA SER A 8 -28.35 9.08 -16.83
C SER A 8 -27.45 10.08 -16.10
N ALA A 9 -26.96 9.69 -14.92
CA ALA A 9 -25.95 10.46 -14.22
C ALA A 9 -24.70 10.53 -15.12
N LYS A 10 -24.60 11.58 -15.93
CA LYS A 10 -23.32 12.07 -16.42
C LYS A 10 -22.53 12.49 -15.20
N ILE A 11 -21.81 11.54 -14.58
CA ILE A 11 -20.78 11.82 -13.61
C ILE A 11 -19.68 12.52 -14.38
N PHE A 12 -19.66 13.84 -14.26
CA PHE A 12 -18.65 14.71 -14.85
C PHE A 12 -17.26 14.22 -14.42
N GLY A 13 -16.46 13.69 -15.35
CA GLY A 13 -15.02 13.55 -15.21
C GLY A 13 -14.45 12.19 -14.88
N MET A 14 -15.21 11.11 -14.71
CA MET A 14 -14.63 9.78 -14.55
C MET A 14 -14.43 9.09 -15.90
N ARG A 15 -13.39 8.23 -15.98
CA ARG A 15 -13.07 7.44 -17.17
C ARG A 15 -14.20 6.52 -17.57
N THR A 16 -14.38 6.32 -18.86
CA THR A 16 -15.25 5.27 -19.40
C THR A 16 -14.69 3.90 -19.06
N LYS A 17 -15.55 2.89 -19.02
CA LYS A 17 -15.14 1.49 -18.79
C LYS A 17 -14.05 1.03 -19.77
N LYS A 18 -14.12 1.48 -21.04
CA LYS A 18 -13.10 1.17 -22.06
C LYS A 18 -11.74 1.80 -21.73
N GLU A 19 -11.72 3.05 -21.29
CA GLU A 19 -10.48 3.71 -20.86
C GLU A 19 -9.90 3.08 -19.61
N ILE A 20 -10.72 2.69 -18.64
CA ILE A 20 -10.29 1.99 -17.43
C ILE A 20 -9.61 0.65 -17.78
N ASN A 21 -10.24 -0.14 -18.64
CA ASN A 21 -9.67 -1.42 -19.10
C ASN A 21 -8.33 -1.19 -19.82
N LEU A 22 -8.23 -0.18 -20.68
CA LEU A 22 -6.98 0.15 -21.38
C LEU A 22 -5.88 0.54 -20.37
N ILE A 23 -6.20 1.37 -19.37
CA ILE A 23 -5.24 1.73 -18.32
C ILE A 23 -4.76 0.47 -17.58
N LYS A 24 -5.68 -0.42 -17.21
CA LYS A 24 -5.39 -1.69 -16.55
C LYS A 24 -4.43 -2.56 -17.38
N GLU A 25 -4.76 -2.78 -18.64
CA GLU A 25 -3.95 -3.56 -19.58
C GLU A 25 -2.54 -2.97 -19.74
N LEU A 26 -2.41 -1.66 -19.87
CA LEU A 26 -1.14 -0.97 -19.98
C LEU A 26 -0.29 -1.12 -18.72
N PHE A 27 -0.88 -1.04 -17.52
CA PHE A 27 -0.17 -1.31 -16.27
C PHE A 27 0.34 -2.74 -16.21
N LEU A 28 -0.52 -3.72 -16.46
CA LEU A 28 -0.17 -5.15 -16.40
C LEU A 28 0.87 -5.54 -17.46
N LYS A 29 0.82 -4.91 -18.64
CA LYS A 29 1.81 -5.10 -19.69
C LYS A 29 3.18 -4.49 -19.34
N HIS A 30 3.17 -3.28 -18.72
CA HIS A 30 4.41 -2.57 -18.40
C HIS A 30 5.10 -3.12 -17.14
N PHE A 31 4.32 -3.61 -16.18
CA PHE A 31 4.80 -4.21 -14.94
C PHE A 31 4.39 -5.69 -14.90
N ASP A 32 5.29 -6.57 -15.31
CA ASP A 32 5.05 -8.02 -15.20
C ASP A 32 5.27 -8.46 -13.75
N LYS A 33 4.18 -8.85 -13.07
CA LYS A 33 4.16 -9.34 -11.69
C LYS A 33 5.01 -8.50 -10.72
N PRO A 34 4.69 -7.21 -10.58
CA PRO A 34 5.47 -6.33 -9.74
C PRO A 34 5.39 -6.78 -8.27
N VAL A 35 6.53 -6.72 -7.59
CA VAL A 35 6.68 -7.08 -6.17
C VAL A 35 7.14 -5.89 -5.35
N THR A 36 6.93 -5.93 -4.03
CA THR A 36 7.41 -4.90 -3.12
C THR A 36 8.94 -4.81 -3.12
N GLU A 37 9.47 -3.61 -2.88
CA GLU A 37 10.91 -3.40 -2.69
C GLU A 37 11.38 -3.69 -1.25
N LEU A 38 10.45 -3.98 -0.32
CA LEU A 38 10.77 -4.42 1.04
C LEU A 38 11.41 -5.82 1.01
N LYS A 39 12.48 -6.00 1.79
CA LYS A 39 13.18 -7.28 1.93
C LYS A 39 12.73 -7.99 3.19
N PHE A 40 12.18 -9.18 3.04
CA PHE A 40 11.70 -10.03 4.14
C PHE A 40 11.80 -11.51 3.76
N LYS A 41 11.88 -12.40 4.75
CA LYS A 41 11.99 -13.85 4.57
C LYS A 41 10.72 -14.60 4.96
N ASN A 42 9.90 -14.01 5.82
CA ASN A 42 8.71 -14.64 6.38
C ASN A 42 7.65 -13.59 6.76
N LEU A 43 6.48 -14.04 7.23
CA LEU A 43 5.36 -13.18 7.59
C LEU A 43 5.71 -12.19 8.72
N TYR A 44 6.46 -12.62 9.73
CA TYR A 44 6.89 -11.76 10.82
C TYR A 44 7.71 -10.58 10.31
N GLU A 45 8.74 -10.87 9.50
CA GLU A 45 9.58 -9.84 8.91
C GLU A 45 8.78 -8.90 7.98
N LEU A 46 7.85 -9.45 7.18
CA LEU A 46 6.97 -8.63 6.33
C LEU A 46 6.14 -7.65 7.16
N VAL A 47 5.45 -8.13 8.21
CA VAL A 47 4.61 -7.25 9.05
C VAL A 47 5.44 -6.14 9.68
N VAL A 48 6.61 -6.46 10.23
CA VAL A 48 7.53 -5.47 10.81
C VAL A 48 7.99 -4.46 9.75
N CYS A 49 8.41 -4.93 8.57
CA CYS A 49 8.82 -4.05 7.47
C CYS A 49 7.69 -3.10 7.03
N VAL A 50 6.47 -3.61 6.86
CA VAL A 50 5.31 -2.79 6.45
C VAL A 50 4.94 -1.77 7.53
N MET A 51 5.00 -2.13 8.81
CA MET A 51 4.80 -1.17 9.91
C MET A 51 5.87 -0.08 9.93
N LEU A 52 7.12 -0.44 9.68
CA LEU A 52 8.24 0.52 9.60
C LEU A 52 8.17 1.41 8.36
N SER A 53 7.60 0.95 7.24
CA SER A 53 7.50 1.72 5.99
C SER A 53 6.51 2.89 6.05
N ALA A 54 5.64 2.97 7.06
CA ALA A 54 4.74 4.10 7.24
C ALA A 54 5.55 5.42 7.34
N GLN A 55 5.41 6.30 6.36
CA GLN A 55 6.17 7.55 6.23
C GLN A 55 7.71 7.36 6.31
N CYS A 56 8.20 6.22 5.84
CA CYS A 56 9.62 5.90 5.74
C CYS A 56 9.86 5.17 4.42
N THR A 57 10.99 5.43 3.75
CA THR A 57 11.29 4.79 2.48
C THR A 57 11.66 3.32 2.65
N ASP A 58 11.29 2.46 1.70
CA ASP A 58 11.64 1.04 1.72
C ASP A 58 13.17 0.86 1.79
N LYS A 59 13.94 1.71 1.09
CA LYS A 59 15.41 1.74 1.19
C LYS A 59 15.88 1.92 2.62
N ARG A 60 15.27 2.83 3.40
CA ARG A 60 15.62 3.06 4.80
C ARG A 60 15.22 1.85 5.67
N VAL A 61 14.03 1.30 5.46
CA VAL A 61 13.57 0.10 6.16
C VAL A 61 14.54 -1.06 5.92
N ASN A 62 14.91 -1.32 4.66
CA ASN A 62 15.85 -2.38 4.28
C ASN A 62 17.25 -2.21 4.86
N LEU A 63 17.66 -0.98 5.21
CA LEU A 63 18.95 -0.72 5.87
C LEU A 63 18.95 -1.07 7.35
N ILE A 64 17.85 -0.90 8.05
CA ILE A 64 17.78 -1.09 9.50
C ILE A 64 17.30 -2.48 9.91
N THR A 65 16.47 -3.13 9.09
CA THR A 65 15.84 -4.41 9.43
C THR A 65 16.83 -5.58 9.60
N PRO A 66 17.98 -5.66 8.93
CA PRO A 66 18.95 -6.72 9.21
C PRO A 66 19.43 -6.73 10.67
N ALA A 67 19.79 -5.59 11.25
CA ALA A 67 20.19 -5.49 12.65
C ALA A 67 19.00 -5.78 13.59
N LEU A 68 17.80 -5.29 13.24
CA LEU A 68 16.59 -5.53 14.00
C LEU A 68 16.25 -7.03 14.05
N PHE A 69 16.28 -7.73 12.92
CA PHE A 69 15.97 -9.17 12.87
C PHE A 69 17.09 -10.06 13.43
N SER A 70 18.34 -9.57 13.50
CA SER A 70 19.42 -10.23 14.22
C SER A 70 19.18 -10.21 15.73
N GLU A 71 18.69 -9.09 16.28
CA GLU A 71 18.40 -8.93 17.71
C GLU A 71 17.05 -9.55 18.10
N PHE A 72 16.03 -9.40 17.23
CA PHE A 72 14.68 -9.91 17.44
C PHE A 72 14.26 -10.80 16.26
N PRO A 73 14.71 -12.07 16.22
CA PRO A 73 14.50 -12.95 15.06
C PRO A 73 13.07 -13.44 14.86
N ASP A 74 12.22 -13.31 15.87
CA ASP A 74 10.83 -13.78 15.86
C ASP A 74 9.90 -12.90 16.70
N ILE A 75 8.61 -13.20 16.60
CA ILE A 75 7.56 -12.49 17.34
C ILE A 75 7.71 -12.61 18.85
N LYS A 76 8.22 -13.75 19.34
CA LYS A 76 8.41 -14.02 20.76
C LYS A 76 9.52 -13.16 21.35
N SER A 77 10.65 -13.04 20.68
CA SER A 77 11.76 -12.17 21.07
C SER A 77 11.34 -10.69 21.03
N LEU A 78 10.64 -10.26 19.96
CA LEU A 78 10.12 -8.91 19.85
C LEU A 78 9.11 -8.57 20.95
N SER A 79 8.27 -9.53 21.38
CA SER A 79 7.31 -9.31 22.46
C SER A 79 7.95 -9.00 23.80
N LYS A 80 9.21 -9.41 23.99
CA LYS A 80 10.02 -9.23 25.21
C LYS A 80 11.06 -8.11 25.05
N ALA A 81 11.07 -7.43 23.91
CA ALA A 81 12.07 -6.42 23.60
C ALA A 81 12.09 -5.28 24.64
N ASN A 82 13.29 -4.84 24.99
CA ASN A 82 13.47 -3.58 25.70
C ASN A 82 13.14 -2.41 24.76
N LEU A 83 12.26 -1.52 25.21
CA LEU A 83 11.80 -0.40 24.39
C LEU A 83 12.94 0.50 23.90
N ASN A 84 13.91 0.80 24.77
CA ASN A 84 15.02 1.69 24.43
C ASN A 84 15.97 1.02 23.42
N SER A 85 16.27 -0.29 23.57
CA SER A 85 17.07 -1.05 22.61
C SER A 85 16.40 -1.07 21.23
N LEU A 86 15.08 -1.34 21.18
CA LEU A 86 14.34 -1.31 19.93
C LEU A 86 14.33 0.08 19.29
N LYS A 87 14.14 1.14 20.07
CA LYS A 87 14.21 2.53 19.59
C LYS A 87 15.57 2.86 18.97
N LEU A 88 16.66 2.40 19.55
CA LEU A 88 18.02 2.63 19.01
C LEU A 88 18.19 1.98 17.62
N LEU A 89 17.67 0.77 17.42
CA LEU A 89 17.74 0.06 16.14
C LEU A 89 16.95 0.74 15.02
N ILE A 90 15.85 1.39 15.34
CA ILE A 90 14.95 2.00 14.34
C ILE A 90 14.93 3.53 14.35
N ASN A 91 15.85 4.19 15.06
CA ASN A 91 15.86 5.64 15.29
C ASN A 91 15.91 6.49 14.00
N SER A 92 16.40 5.92 12.92
CA SER A 92 16.44 6.59 11.61
C SER A 92 15.12 6.52 10.82
N CYS A 93 14.11 5.80 11.33
CA CYS A 93 12.74 5.83 10.79
C CYS A 93 11.96 7.01 11.35
N SER A 94 11.14 7.62 10.51
CA SER A 94 10.18 8.63 10.98
C SER A 94 9.26 8.03 12.04
N PHE A 95 8.92 8.79 13.08
CA PHE A 95 8.02 8.36 14.17
C PHE A 95 8.48 7.09 14.90
N PHE A 96 9.78 6.87 14.99
CA PHE A 96 10.37 5.65 15.56
C PHE A 96 9.89 5.35 16.99
N ASN A 97 9.61 6.38 17.82
CA ASN A 97 9.10 6.19 19.18
C ASN A 97 7.77 5.42 19.19
N ASN A 98 6.79 5.92 18.43
CA ASN A 98 5.46 5.29 18.33
C ASN A 98 5.54 3.93 17.62
N LYS A 99 6.43 3.80 16.62
CA LYS A 99 6.66 2.52 15.93
C LYS A 99 7.22 1.46 16.86
N ALA A 100 8.22 1.78 17.68
CA ALA A 100 8.79 0.85 18.64
C ALA A 100 7.74 0.35 19.65
N GLU A 101 6.94 1.27 20.19
CA GLU A 101 5.85 0.90 21.11
C GLU A 101 4.81 0.00 20.43
N ASN A 102 4.39 0.36 19.20
CA ASN A 102 3.40 -0.42 18.45
C ASN A 102 3.94 -1.81 18.07
N LEU A 103 5.22 -1.94 17.69
CA LEU A 103 5.85 -3.22 17.39
C LEU A 103 5.82 -4.15 18.62
N ILE A 104 6.18 -3.65 19.81
CA ILE A 104 6.13 -4.45 21.04
C ILE A 104 4.68 -4.81 21.41
N LYS A 105 3.74 -3.85 21.33
CA LYS A 105 2.31 -4.07 21.62
C LYS A 105 1.72 -5.11 20.67
N MET A 106 2.02 -4.99 19.37
CA MET A 106 1.62 -5.95 18.33
C MET A 106 2.15 -7.34 18.66
N ALA A 107 3.45 -7.48 18.95
CA ALA A 107 4.05 -8.76 19.25
C ALA A 107 3.47 -9.39 20.52
N LYS A 108 3.23 -8.61 21.59
CA LYS A 108 2.56 -9.08 22.81
C LYS A 108 1.14 -9.56 22.51
N SER A 109 0.38 -8.81 21.72
CA SER A 109 -0.99 -9.21 21.34
C SER A 109 -1.01 -10.52 20.54
N VAL A 110 -0.06 -10.70 19.61
CA VAL A 110 0.07 -11.96 18.86
C VAL A 110 0.38 -13.12 19.79
N MET A 111 1.29 -12.95 20.76
CA MET A 111 1.60 -13.99 21.73
C MET A 111 0.42 -14.34 22.63
N GLN A 112 -0.36 -13.35 23.06
CA GLN A 112 -1.45 -13.54 24.02
C GLN A 112 -2.75 -14.03 23.38
N ASN A 113 -3.10 -13.50 22.21
CA ASN A 113 -4.43 -13.68 21.60
C ASN A 113 -4.42 -14.66 20.42
N PHE A 114 -3.25 -14.93 19.83
CA PHE A 114 -3.11 -15.73 18.60
C PHE A 114 -2.07 -16.85 18.73
N GLY A 115 -1.71 -17.23 19.97
CA GLY A 115 -0.80 -18.37 20.22
C GLY A 115 0.62 -18.18 19.67
N GLY A 116 1.02 -16.94 19.36
CA GLY A 116 2.33 -16.64 18.76
C GLY A 116 2.34 -16.66 17.24
N GLU A 117 1.21 -16.92 16.59
CA GLU A 117 1.08 -16.88 15.12
C GLU A 117 0.38 -15.60 14.66
N ILE A 118 0.97 -14.90 13.72
CA ILE A 118 0.37 -13.68 13.16
C ILE A 118 -0.88 -14.05 12.35
N PRO A 119 -2.07 -13.48 12.66
CA PRO A 119 -3.29 -13.81 11.93
C PRO A 119 -3.22 -13.35 10.47
N LEU A 120 -3.77 -14.16 9.56
CA LEU A 120 -3.79 -13.90 8.12
C LEU A 120 -5.21 -13.60 7.60
N ASN A 121 -5.93 -12.77 8.34
CA ASN A 121 -7.18 -12.16 7.89
C ASN A 121 -7.25 -10.69 8.27
N LYS A 122 -7.96 -9.89 7.48
CA LYS A 122 -8.00 -8.43 7.61
C LYS A 122 -8.48 -7.97 8.99
N LYS A 123 -9.54 -8.59 9.53
CA LYS A 123 -10.16 -8.19 10.80
C LYS A 123 -9.18 -8.33 11.95
N ASP A 124 -8.54 -9.48 12.08
CA ASP A 124 -7.62 -9.76 13.17
C ASP A 124 -6.30 -9.03 13.02
N LEU A 125 -5.78 -8.87 11.79
CA LEU A 125 -4.64 -7.99 11.53
C LEU A 125 -4.90 -6.57 12.01
N MET A 126 -6.07 -6.01 11.72
CA MET A 126 -6.43 -4.64 12.13
C MET A 126 -6.67 -4.49 13.65
N SER A 127 -6.83 -5.59 14.40
CA SER A 127 -6.89 -5.55 15.86
C SER A 127 -5.51 -5.37 16.51
N LEU A 128 -4.43 -5.58 15.75
CA LEU A 128 -3.06 -5.43 16.23
C LEU A 128 -2.61 -3.97 16.25
N ALA A 129 -1.87 -3.59 17.28
CA ALA A 129 -1.40 -2.22 17.44
C ALA A 129 -0.54 -1.76 16.26
N GLY A 130 -0.85 -0.59 15.70
CA GLY A 130 -0.12 0.00 14.58
C GLY A 130 -0.45 -0.58 13.19
N ILE A 131 -1.42 -1.50 13.10
CA ILE A 131 -1.89 -2.07 11.85
C ILE A 131 -3.27 -1.49 11.50
N GLY A 132 -3.29 -0.55 10.57
CA GLY A 132 -4.52 -0.02 9.98
C GLY A 132 -4.92 -0.79 8.71
N GLN A 133 -6.03 -0.37 8.08
CA GLN A 133 -6.56 -0.99 6.86
C GLN A 133 -5.51 -1.11 5.75
N LYS A 134 -4.77 -0.04 5.47
CA LYS A 134 -3.71 -0.03 4.44
C LYS A 134 -2.63 -1.07 4.73
N THR A 135 -2.14 -1.13 5.98
CA THR A 135 -1.10 -2.08 6.39
C THR A 135 -1.59 -3.52 6.29
N ALA A 136 -2.82 -3.80 6.76
CA ALA A 136 -3.42 -5.12 6.65
C ALA A 136 -3.59 -5.56 5.19
N ASN A 137 -4.08 -4.68 4.31
CA ASN A 137 -4.19 -4.97 2.88
C ASN A 137 -2.82 -5.29 2.26
N VAL A 138 -1.77 -4.49 2.55
CA VAL A 138 -0.41 -4.75 2.02
C VAL A 138 0.12 -6.10 2.49
N VAL A 139 -0.04 -6.45 3.77
CA VAL A 139 0.40 -7.76 4.29
C VAL A 139 -0.31 -8.90 3.57
N LEU A 140 -1.63 -8.81 3.36
CA LEU A 140 -2.42 -9.85 2.68
C LEU A 140 -2.10 -9.94 1.18
N ILE A 141 -1.85 -8.80 0.53
CA ILE A 141 -1.39 -8.74 -0.87
C ILE A 141 -0.04 -9.45 -1.01
N GLU A 142 0.96 -9.02 -0.24
CA GLU A 142 2.35 -9.48 -0.41
C GLU A 142 2.57 -10.91 0.06
N PHE A 143 1.86 -11.37 1.10
CA PHE A 143 2.06 -12.71 1.65
C PHE A 143 1.14 -13.78 1.06
N LYS A 144 -0.13 -13.42 0.77
CA LYS A 144 -1.14 -14.36 0.25
C LYS A 144 -1.51 -14.13 -1.21
N GLY A 145 -1.09 -13.03 -1.82
CA GLY A 145 -1.54 -12.65 -3.16
C GLY A 145 -3.03 -12.29 -3.23
N GLU A 146 -3.64 -11.87 -2.11
CA GLU A 146 -5.06 -11.55 -2.10
C GLU A 146 -5.39 -10.42 -3.07
N ASN A 147 -6.53 -10.53 -3.76
CA ASN A 147 -7.02 -9.55 -4.72
C ASN A 147 -7.53 -8.29 -4.02
N LEU A 148 -6.64 -7.56 -3.38
CA LEU A 148 -6.90 -6.34 -2.62
C LEU A 148 -6.16 -5.15 -3.23
N MET A 149 -6.66 -3.94 -2.95
CA MET A 149 -6.02 -2.67 -3.25
C MET A 149 -5.61 -2.01 -1.93
N ALA A 150 -4.38 -1.49 -1.86
CA ALA A 150 -3.97 -0.64 -0.76
C ALA A 150 -3.62 0.75 -1.32
N VAL A 151 -4.18 1.80 -0.74
CA VAL A 151 -3.98 3.16 -1.23
C VAL A 151 -2.99 3.89 -0.34
N ASP A 152 -1.77 4.07 -0.86
CA ASP A 152 -0.75 4.93 -0.27
C ASP A 152 -0.73 6.29 -0.99
N THR A 153 0.23 7.15 -0.66
CA THR A 153 0.37 8.46 -1.29
C THR A 153 0.69 8.39 -2.79
N HIS A 154 1.35 7.31 -3.25
CA HIS A 154 1.65 7.09 -4.66
C HIS A 154 0.40 6.66 -5.42
N VAL A 155 -0.28 5.63 -4.93
CA VAL A 155 -1.54 5.13 -5.51
C VAL A 155 -2.60 6.23 -5.50
N PHE A 156 -2.74 6.98 -4.40
CA PHE A 156 -3.67 8.10 -4.30
C PHE A 156 -3.43 9.14 -5.39
N ARG A 157 -2.19 9.62 -5.53
CA ARG A 157 -1.82 10.60 -6.55
C ARG A 157 -2.02 10.09 -7.97
N VAL A 158 -1.57 8.87 -8.24
CA VAL A 158 -1.68 8.25 -9.57
C VAL A 158 -3.14 8.08 -9.97
N SER A 159 -4.00 7.58 -9.07
CA SER A 159 -5.42 7.40 -9.35
C SER A 159 -6.13 8.72 -9.68
N HIS A 160 -5.79 9.80 -8.99
CA HIS A 160 -6.35 11.13 -9.25
C HIS A 160 -5.85 11.71 -10.58
N ARG A 161 -4.54 11.61 -10.86
CA ARG A 161 -3.98 12.06 -12.15
C ARG A 161 -4.51 11.29 -13.34
N LEU A 162 -4.86 10.02 -13.15
CA LEU A 162 -5.46 9.19 -14.19
C LEU A 162 -6.99 9.29 -14.25
N ASP A 163 -7.61 10.10 -13.40
CA ASP A 163 -9.07 10.30 -13.34
C ASP A 163 -9.83 8.99 -13.00
N LEU A 164 -9.18 8.11 -12.22
CA LEU A 164 -9.75 6.85 -11.73
C LEU A 164 -10.52 7.04 -10.42
N SER A 165 -10.22 8.11 -9.67
CA SER A 165 -10.92 8.51 -8.46
C SER A 165 -10.88 10.02 -8.29
N LYS A 166 -11.90 10.57 -7.64
CA LYS A 166 -11.98 11.97 -7.15
C LYS A 166 -12.25 12.02 -5.64
N ALA A 167 -12.11 10.89 -4.99
CA ALA A 167 -12.36 10.75 -3.57
C ALA A 167 -11.34 11.55 -2.75
N LYS A 168 -11.77 12.11 -1.62
CA LYS A 168 -10.91 12.96 -0.77
C LYS A 168 -10.03 12.18 0.19
N THR A 169 -10.31 10.88 0.38
CA THR A 169 -9.57 10.03 1.32
C THR A 169 -9.03 8.77 0.65
N PRO A 170 -7.94 8.18 1.16
CA PRO A 170 -7.41 6.92 0.65
C PRO A 170 -8.43 5.78 0.69
N GLU A 171 -9.25 5.69 1.73
CA GLU A 171 -10.26 4.64 1.91
C GLU A 171 -11.34 4.69 0.82
N LEU A 172 -11.83 5.88 0.52
CA LEU A 172 -12.80 6.08 -0.57
C LEU A 172 -12.17 5.87 -1.95
N THR A 173 -10.89 6.25 -2.10
CA THR A 173 -10.11 5.97 -3.32
C THR A 173 -9.95 4.46 -3.53
N GLU A 174 -9.72 3.68 -2.46
CA GLU A 174 -9.66 2.22 -2.51
C GLU A 174 -10.98 1.65 -3.07
N VAL A 175 -12.13 2.14 -2.58
CA VAL A 175 -13.46 1.72 -3.06
C VAL A 175 -13.62 2.01 -4.56
N ASP A 176 -13.19 3.19 -5.02
CA ASP A 176 -13.28 3.55 -6.44
C ASP A 176 -12.40 2.63 -7.30
N LEU A 177 -11.15 2.37 -6.89
CA LEU A 177 -10.22 1.52 -7.62
C LEU A 177 -10.67 0.05 -7.66
N VAL A 178 -11.22 -0.47 -6.55
CA VAL A 178 -11.79 -1.83 -6.51
C VAL A 178 -12.97 -1.96 -7.48
N LYS A 179 -13.85 -0.96 -7.54
CA LYS A 179 -14.96 -0.93 -8.50
C LYS A 179 -14.50 -0.81 -9.95
N ALA A 180 -13.46 -0.01 -10.18
CA ALA A 180 -12.92 0.24 -11.52
C ALA A 180 -12.25 -1.01 -12.10
N PHE A 181 -11.33 -1.62 -11.36
CA PHE A 181 -10.47 -2.70 -11.87
C PHE A 181 -11.00 -4.10 -11.60
N LYS A 182 -11.66 -4.35 -10.46
CA LYS A 182 -12.30 -5.61 -10.02
C LYS A 182 -11.34 -6.78 -9.77
N THR A 183 -10.43 -7.06 -10.68
CA THR A 183 -9.48 -8.18 -10.63
C THR A 183 -8.04 -7.67 -10.79
N GLU A 184 -7.06 -8.51 -10.42
CA GLU A 184 -5.62 -8.20 -10.48
C GLU A 184 -5.23 -6.97 -9.64
N LEU A 185 -6.01 -6.71 -8.59
CA LEU A 185 -5.83 -5.54 -7.72
C LEU A 185 -4.48 -5.57 -7.00
N ASN A 186 -4.02 -6.76 -6.63
CA ASN A 186 -2.71 -6.99 -6.01
C ASN A 186 -1.56 -6.54 -6.93
N TYR A 187 -1.57 -6.93 -8.19
CA TYR A 187 -0.56 -6.49 -9.16
C TYR A 187 -0.69 -5.00 -9.48
N LEU A 188 -1.92 -4.52 -9.67
CA LEU A 188 -2.19 -3.11 -9.94
C LEU A 188 -1.79 -2.21 -8.78
N HIS A 189 -2.00 -2.64 -7.52
CA HIS A 189 -1.51 -1.93 -6.36
C HIS A 189 -0.01 -1.67 -6.47
N GLN A 190 0.79 -2.72 -6.60
CA GLN A 190 2.23 -2.60 -6.64
C GLN A 190 2.72 -1.86 -7.90
N ALA A 191 2.10 -2.11 -9.07
CA ALA A 191 2.40 -1.38 -10.30
C ALA A 191 2.17 0.13 -10.14
N MET A 192 1.06 0.53 -9.52
CA MET A 192 0.76 1.95 -9.27
C MET A 192 1.71 2.58 -8.24
N VAL A 193 2.15 1.82 -7.23
CA VAL A 193 3.19 2.28 -6.28
C VAL A 193 4.49 2.57 -7.02
N LEU A 194 5.01 1.60 -7.78
CA LEU A 194 6.26 1.74 -8.55
C LEU A 194 6.17 2.85 -9.60
N PHE A 195 5.06 2.89 -10.34
CA PHE A 195 4.79 3.95 -11.31
C PHE A 195 4.77 5.34 -10.66
N GLY A 196 4.09 5.47 -9.52
CA GLY A 196 4.05 6.71 -8.76
C GLY A 196 5.41 7.11 -8.19
N ARG A 197 6.24 6.14 -7.84
CA ARG A 197 7.58 6.36 -7.28
C ARG A 197 8.58 6.81 -8.34
N TYR A 198 8.59 6.18 -9.50
CA TYR A 198 9.65 6.34 -10.49
C TYR A 198 9.26 7.18 -11.70
N THR A 199 8.00 7.13 -12.15
CA THR A 199 7.53 7.83 -13.36
C THR A 199 6.60 8.98 -13.02
N CYS A 200 5.45 8.72 -12.41
CA CYS A 200 4.45 9.74 -12.09
C CYS A 200 4.73 10.41 -10.72
N LYS A 201 5.94 10.98 -10.58
CA LYS A 201 6.43 11.61 -9.35
C LYS A 201 5.54 12.78 -8.91
N ALA A 202 5.55 13.11 -7.60
CA ALA A 202 4.80 14.26 -7.07
C ALA A 202 5.30 15.58 -7.69
N VAL A 203 6.62 15.73 -7.76
CA VAL A 203 7.30 16.87 -8.36
C VAL A 203 8.03 16.41 -9.61
N LYS A 204 7.91 17.14 -10.71
CA LYS A 204 8.56 16.85 -12.01
C LYS A 204 8.30 15.41 -12.49
N PRO A 205 7.04 15.01 -12.75
CA PRO A 205 6.75 13.70 -13.31
C PRO A 205 7.41 13.53 -14.69
N ASN A 206 7.86 12.31 -14.99
CA ASN A 206 8.48 11.98 -16.27
C ASN A 206 7.41 11.67 -17.34
N CYS A 207 6.65 12.70 -17.75
CA CYS A 207 5.51 12.54 -18.66
C CYS A 207 5.91 12.23 -20.10
N LYS A 208 7.07 12.69 -20.57
CA LYS A 208 7.53 12.47 -21.96
C LYS A 208 7.74 10.98 -22.27
N GLU A 209 8.30 10.23 -21.31
CA GLU A 209 8.58 8.79 -21.42
C GLU A 209 7.50 7.92 -20.77
N CYS A 210 6.37 8.52 -20.37
CA CYS A 210 5.32 7.80 -19.67
C CYS A 210 4.48 6.96 -20.64
N PHE A 211 4.36 5.67 -20.39
CA PHE A 211 3.55 4.75 -21.19
C PHE A 211 2.04 5.06 -21.20
N LEU A 212 1.59 5.92 -20.27
CA LEU A 212 0.21 6.42 -20.22
C LEU A 212 0.08 7.84 -20.77
N ASN A 213 1.15 8.41 -21.37
CA ASN A 213 1.16 9.81 -21.79
C ASN A 213 -0.03 10.18 -22.69
N GLU A 214 -0.32 9.37 -23.72
CA GLU A 214 -1.37 9.68 -24.70
C GLU A 214 -2.77 9.71 -24.08
N ILE A 215 -3.03 8.83 -23.09
CA ILE A 215 -4.34 8.74 -22.44
C ILE A 215 -4.45 9.53 -21.15
N CYS A 216 -3.34 10.09 -20.66
CA CYS A 216 -3.32 10.88 -19.42
C CYS A 216 -3.98 12.25 -19.63
N LYS A 217 -4.99 12.55 -18.79
CA LYS A 217 -5.73 13.83 -18.81
C LYS A 217 -5.35 14.75 -17.64
N SER A 218 -4.27 14.46 -16.92
CA SER A 218 -3.82 15.27 -15.78
C SER A 218 -3.44 16.67 -16.21
N GLN A 219 -3.87 17.66 -15.45
CA GLN A 219 -3.44 19.06 -15.63
C GLN A 219 -1.98 19.27 -15.20
N ASP A 220 -1.43 18.39 -14.38
CA ASP A 220 -0.03 18.40 -13.93
C ASP A 220 0.94 17.80 -14.97
N LYS A 221 0.46 17.46 -16.17
CA LYS A 221 1.26 16.85 -17.23
C LYS A 221 2.33 17.81 -17.73
N ILE A 222 3.58 17.36 -17.77
CA ILE A 222 4.75 18.10 -18.26
C ILE A 222 5.20 17.46 -19.58
N LEU A 223 5.10 18.18 -20.69
CA LEU A 223 5.50 17.74 -22.03
C LEU A 223 6.84 18.36 -22.45
#